data_344ffc1166c2e1c7bf3379a6086b8a8f
#
_entry.id   344ffc1166c2e1c7bf3379a6086b8a8f
#
_cell.length_a   1.000
_cell.length_b   1.000
_cell.length_c   1.000
_cell.angle_alpha   90.00
_cell.angle_beta   90.00
_cell.angle_gamma   90.00
#
_symmetry.space_group_name_H-M   'P 1'
#
loop_
_entity.id
_entity.type
_entity.pdbx_description
1 polymer ?
#
loop_
_entity_poly.entity_id
_entity_poly.type
_entity_poly.pdbx_seq_one_letter_code
_entity_poly.pdbx_strand_id
1 'polypeptide(L)'
;MTDRSWLGEKTLFQQVEEALQGGVTMLQLREKDLDEKSFMEEAAAVKELCARYQVPFLIDDNVPRALRCGADGVHVGQSDMEAGEVRARIGPDKILGVSAQTVSQAVLAQEAGADYLGVGAVFSTSTKLDADTVSLETLREICTAVKIPVVAIGGIN
;
A
#
# COMPACT_ATOMS: atom_id res chain seq x y z
N MET A 1 3.65 1.14 -5.03
CA MET A 1 4.37 1.16 -3.72
C MET A 1 5.81 1.54 -3.98
N THR A 2 6.37 2.43 -3.16
CA THR A 2 7.79 2.83 -3.30
C THR A 2 8.74 1.77 -2.76
N ASP A 3 9.94 1.69 -3.35
CA ASP A 3 11.02 0.84 -2.87
C ASP A 3 12.37 1.46 -3.24
N ARG A 4 13.19 1.77 -2.24
CA ARG A 4 14.50 2.40 -2.45
C ARG A 4 15.52 1.50 -3.15
N SER A 5 15.32 0.19 -3.15
CA SER A 5 16.22 -0.74 -3.84
C SER A 5 16.24 -0.56 -5.37
N TRP A 6 15.24 0.11 -5.93
CA TRP A 6 15.09 0.35 -7.37
C TRP A 6 15.45 1.76 -7.83
N LEU A 7 15.99 2.62 -6.95
CA LEU A 7 16.26 4.03 -7.29
C LEU A 7 17.41 4.20 -8.30
N GLY A 8 18.41 3.30 -8.29
CA GLY A 8 19.62 3.51 -9.07
C GLY A 8 20.29 4.84 -8.68
N GLU A 9 20.49 5.72 -9.66
CA GLU A 9 21.04 7.07 -9.46
C GLU A 9 19.96 8.15 -9.16
N LYS A 10 18.68 7.78 -9.18
CA LYS A 10 17.56 8.71 -8.98
C LYS A 10 17.24 8.92 -7.50
N THR A 11 16.68 10.06 -7.19
CA THR A 11 16.02 10.27 -5.89
C THR A 11 14.64 9.60 -5.89
N LEU A 12 14.11 9.29 -4.69
CA LEU A 12 12.75 8.77 -4.57
C LEU A 12 11.72 9.72 -5.21
N PHE A 13 11.90 11.02 -5.02
CA PHE A 13 11.02 12.04 -5.59
C PHE A 13 10.99 12.00 -7.12
N GLN A 14 12.15 11.88 -7.77
CA GLN A 14 12.24 11.74 -9.23
C GLN A 14 11.54 10.47 -9.73
N GLN A 15 11.76 9.34 -9.05
CA GLN A 15 11.11 8.08 -9.41
C GLN A 15 9.58 8.15 -9.26
N VAL A 16 9.11 8.77 -8.17
CA VAL A 16 7.68 8.98 -7.95
C VAL A 16 7.07 9.86 -9.04
N GLU A 17 7.74 10.97 -9.40
CA GLU A 17 7.26 11.87 -10.44
C GLU A 17 7.17 11.18 -11.81
N GLU A 18 8.17 10.41 -12.18
CA GLU A 18 8.16 9.61 -13.42
C GLU A 18 7.01 8.56 -13.41
N ALA A 19 6.78 7.91 -12.27
CA ALA A 19 5.67 6.96 -12.15
C ALA A 19 4.29 7.65 -12.29
N LEU A 20 4.13 8.84 -11.70
CA LEU A 20 2.91 9.63 -11.85
C LEU A 20 2.71 10.10 -13.29
N GLN A 21 3.76 10.54 -13.97
CA GLN A 21 3.74 10.87 -15.40
C GLN A 21 3.40 9.66 -16.27
N GLY A 22 3.83 8.46 -15.83
CA GLY A 22 3.50 7.18 -16.46
C GLY A 22 2.08 6.69 -16.23
N GLY A 23 1.26 7.43 -15.45
CA GLY A 23 -0.16 7.13 -15.26
C GLY A 23 -0.48 6.25 -14.04
N VAL A 24 0.37 6.24 -13.02
CA VAL A 24 0.03 5.62 -11.73
C VAL A 24 -1.23 6.28 -11.15
N THR A 25 -2.17 5.47 -10.69
CA THR A 25 -3.48 5.92 -10.20
C THR A 25 -3.62 5.92 -8.68
N MET A 26 -2.66 5.34 -7.96
CA MET A 26 -2.56 5.36 -6.50
C MET A 26 -1.10 5.17 -6.10
N LEU A 27 -0.60 5.97 -5.16
CA LEU A 27 0.77 5.89 -4.67
C LEU A 27 0.80 5.52 -3.19
N GLN A 28 1.63 4.53 -2.86
CA GLN A 28 1.87 4.09 -1.49
C GLN A 28 3.34 4.34 -1.13
N LEU A 29 3.57 5.17 -0.11
CA LEU A 29 4.91 5.44 0.43
C LEU A 29 5.26 4.39 1.48
N ARG A 30 6.31 3.62 1.21
CA ARG A 30 6.87 2.62 2.11
C ARG A 30 8.27 3.03 2.54
N GLU A 31 8.38 3.48 3.81
CA GLU A 31 9.63 3.89 4.45
C GLU A 31 9.72 3.30 5.84
N LYS A 32 10.65 2.34 6.03
CA LYS A 32 10.81 1.63 7.31
C LYS A 32 11.90 2.21 8.19
N ASP A 33 12.95 2.75 7.57
CA ASP A 33 14.21 3.09 8.24
C ASP A 33 14.39 4.59 8.52
N LEU A 34 13.48 5.45 8.03
CA LEU A 34 13.57 6.88 8.28
C LEU A 34 13.14 7.26 9.70
N ASP A 35 13.91 8.16 10.33
CA ASP A 35 13.48 8.84 11.54
C ASP A 35 12.21 9.67 11.28
N GLU A 36 11.53 10.04 12.35
CA GLU A 36 10.20 10.67 12.25
C GLU A 36 10.22 12.01 11.50
N LYS A 37 11.27 12.82 11.71
CA LYS A 37 11.39 14.13 11.05
C LYS A 37 11.59 13.95 9.55
N SER A 38 12.55 13.14 9.17
CA SER A 38 12.87 12.84 7.76
C SER A 38 11.68 12.22 7.04
N PHE A 39 10.96 11.29 7.71
CA PHE A 39 9.74 10.71 7.18
C PHE A 39 8.67 11.77 6.90
N MET A 40 8.42 12.68 7.85
CA MET A 40 7.38 13.70 7.68
C MET A 40 7.71 14.70 6.57
N GLU A 41 8.99 15.07 6.42
CA GLU A 41 9.46 15.94 5.34
C GLU A 41 9.27 15.26 3.97
N GLU A 42 9.65 14.00 3.83
CA GLU A 42 9.48 13.23 2.61
C GLU A 42 8.00 12.99 2.28
N ALA A 43 7.20 12.58 3.27
CA ALA A 43 5.77 12.36 3.10
C ALA A 43 5.05 13.64 2.64
N ALA A 44 5.41 14.81 3.18
CA ALA A 44 4.86 16.08 2.76
C ALA A 44 5.18 16.39 1.29
N ALA A 45 6.43 16.21 0.87
CA ALA A 45 6.86 16.45 -0.49
C ALA A 45 6.19 15.51 -1.50
N VAL A 46 6.12 14.21 -1.17
CA VAL A 46 5.47 13.19 -2.03
C VAL A 46 3.96 13.43 -2.10
N LYS A 47 3.32 13.78 -0.98
CA LYS A 47 1.89 14.12 -0.94
C LYS A 47 1.55 15.31 -1.85
N GLU A 48 2.35 16.39 -1.79
CA GLU A 48 2.16 17.55 -2.66
C GLU A 48 2.30 17.16 -4.13
N LEU A 49 3.27 16.30 -4.44
CA LEU A 49 3.46 15.79 -5.79
C LEU A 49 2.24 14.98 -6.25
N CYS A 50 1.74 14.05 -5.44
CA CYS A 50 0.53 13.27 -5.74
C CYS A 50 -0.70 14.18 -5.97
N ALA A 51 -0.85 15.24 -5.16
CA ALA A 51 -1.96 16.18 -5.30
C ALA A 51 -1.93 16.91 -6.66
N ARG A 52 -0.76 17.27 -7.17
CA ARG A 52 -0.62 17.88 -8.52
C ARG A 52 -1.12 16.97 -9.64
N TYR A 53 -0.97 15.65 -9.48
CA TYR A 53 -1.43 14.64 -10.44
C TYR A 53 -2.83 14.08 -10.10
N GLN A 54 -3.46 14.55 -9.02
CA GLN A 54 -4.76 14.07 -8.53
C GLN A 54 -4.76 12.58 -8.21
N VAL A 55 -3.65 12.06 -7.69
CA VAL A 55 -3.44 10.66 -7.32
C VAL A 55 -3.51 10.51 -5.81
N PRO A 56 -4.32 9.59 -5.26
CA PRO A 56 -4.35 9.30 -3.83
C PRO A 56 -3.00 8.87 -3.28
N PHE A 57 -2.64 9.45 -2.12
CA PHE A 57 -1.41 9.21 -1.40
C PHE A 57 -1.66 8.38 -0.14
N LEU A 58 -1.07 7.20 -0.05
CA LEU A 58 -1.19 6.28 1.08
C LEU A 58 0.15 6.06 1.79
N ILE A 59 0.08 5.74 3.07
CA ILE A 59 1.23 5.31 3.87
C ILE A 59 1.16 3.79 4.10
N ASP A 60 2.31 3.12 4.01
CA ASP A 60 2.45 1.69 4.32
C ASP A 60 2.64 1.47 5.83
N ASP A 61 1.92 0.49 6.37
CA ASP A 61 2.00 -0.08 7.72
C ASP A 61 1.68 0.89 8.90
N ASN A 62 1.99 2.18 8.80
CA ASN A 62 2.01 3.08 9.94
C ASN A 62 0.80 4.03 10.02
N VAL A 63 -0.26 3.61 10.71
CA VAL A 63 -1.49 4.39 10.91
C VAL A 63 -1.25 5.77 11.57
N PRO A 64 -0.48 5.89 12.67
CA PRO A 64 -0.15 7.20 13.25
C PRO A 64 0.52 8.16 12.27
N ARG A 65 1.49 7.70 11.48
CA ARG A 65 2.15 8.51 10.45
C ARG A 65 1.18 8.95 9.35
N ALA A 66 0.32 8.04 8.89
CA ALA A 66 -0.70 8.35 7.88
C ALA A 66 -1.65 9.48 8.36
N LEU A 67 -2.10 9.42 9.59
CA LEU A 67 -2.96 10.45 10.18
C LEU A 67 -2.21 11.79 10.34
N ARG A 68 -0.96 11.77 10.83
CA ARG A 68 -0.16 12.98 11.08
C ARG A 68 0.22 13.72 9.79
N CYS A 69 0.59 13.01 8.72
CA CYS A 69 0.90 13.64 7.42
C CYS A 69 -0.36 13.96 6.61
N GLY A 70 -1.55 13.57 7.11
CA GLY A 70 -2.82 13.78 6.43
C GLY A 70 -2.90 13.01 5.10
N ALA A 71 -2.38 11.78 5.05
CA ALA A 71 -2.51 10.92 3.89
C ALA A 71 -3.97 10.62 3.55
N ASP A 72 -4.25 10.31 2.30
CA ASP A 72 -5.58 9.92 1.82
C ASP A 72 -5.99 8.52 2.32
N GLY A 73 -5.01 7.73 2.75
CA GLY A 73 -5.25 6.40 3.29
C GLY A 73 -4.01 5.73 3.87
N VAL A 74 -4.19 4.48 4.26
CA VAL A 74 -3.15 3.60 4.79
C VAL A 74 -3.31 2.20 4.22
N HIS A 75 -2.20 1.51 4.05
CA HIS A 75 -2.18 0.08 3.73
C HIS A 75 -1.54 -0.69 4.89
N VAL A 76 -2.16 -1.77 5.33
CA VAL A 76 -1.67 -2.61 6.42
C VAL A 76 -1.52 -4.07 6.01
N GLY A 77 -0.51 -4.74 6.56
CA GLY A 77 -0.29 -6.17 6.41
C GLY A 77 -0.92 -6.98 7.54
N GLN A 78 -0.77 -8.30 7.47
CA GLN A 78 -1.36 -9.24 8.44
C GLN A 78 -0.70 -9.19 9.84
N SER A 79 0.54 -8.69 9.93
CA SER A 79 1.29 -8.52 11.18
C SER A 79 1.12 -7.14 11.81
N ASP A 80 0.42 -6.23 11.13
CA ASP A 80 0.23 -4.86 11.58
C ASP A 80 -1.04 -4.72 12.44
N MET A 81 -1.50 -3.50 12.61
CA MET A 81 -2.77 -3.24 13.32
C MET A 81 -3.93 -3.90 12.57
N GLU A 82 -4.85 -4.52 13.30
CA GLU A 82 -6.01 -5.22 12.77
C GLU A 82 -6.91 -4.25 11.96
N ALA A 83 -7.42 -4.70 10.81
CA ALA A 83 -8.11 -3.86 9.83
C ALA A 83 -9.32 -3.11 10.40
N GLY A 84 -10.13 -3.73 11.25
CA GLY A 84 -11.28 -3.07 11.90
C GLY A 84 -10.86 -1.99 12.88
N GLU A 85 -9.74 -2.19 13.60
CA GLU A 85 -9.16 -1.16 14.46
C GLU A 85 -8.61 0.01 13.63
N VAL A 86 -7.95 -0.30 12.49
CA VAL A 86 -7.48 0.73 11.57
C VAL A 86 -8.64 1.55 11.05
N ARG A 87 -9.70 0.90 10.57
CA ARG A 87 -10.91 1.57 10.07
C ARG A 87 -11.53 2.49 11.13
N ALA A 88 -11.62 2.02 12.37
CA ALA A 88 -12.13 2.85 13.47
C ALA A 88 -11.27 4.10 13.72
N ARG A 89 -9.96 4.03 13.53
CA ARG A 89 -9.03 5.15 13.74
C ARG A 89 -8.99 6.15 12.59
N ILE A 90 -9.00 5.66 11.34
CA ILE A 90 -8.88 6.53 10.16
C ILE A 90 -10.23 7.13 9.72
N GLY A 91 -11.34 6.57 10.20
CA GLY A 91 -12.70 6.98 9.82
C GLY A 91 -13.14 6.44 8.46
N PRO A 92 -14.37 6.76 8.02
CA PRO A 92 -14.97 6.19 6.82
C PRO A 92 -14.43 6.78 5.50
N ASP A 93 -13.85 7.98 5.54
CA ASP A 93 -13.51 8.75 4.34
C ASP A 93 -12.10 8.46 3.81
N LYS A 94 -11.24 7.83 4.61
CA LYS A 94 -9.88 7.47 4.20
C LYS A 94 -9.81 6.07 3.61
N ILE A 95 -8.93 5.90 2.64
CA ILE A 95 -8.72 4.61 1.96
C ILE A 95 -7.99 3.64 2.91
N LEU A 96 -8.56 2.46 3.09
CA LEU A 96 -7.93 1.33 3.78
C LEU A 96 -7.57 0.22 2.78
N GLY A 97 -6.28 -0.01 2.58
CA GLY A 97 -5.77 -1.19 1.89
C GLY A 97 -5.35 -2.26 2.90
N VAL A 98 -5.59 -3.52 2.58
CA VAL A 98 -5.17 -4.65 3.41
C VAL A 98 -4.50 -5.72 2.56
N SER A 99 -3.33 -6.20 3.01
CA SER A 99 -2.66 -7.35 2.39
C SER A 99 -3.40 -8.64 2.71
N ALA A 100 -3.61 -9.52 1.72
CA ALA A 100 -4.18 -10.85 1.91
C ALA A 100 -3.44 -11.90 1.07
N GLN A 101 -3.28 -13.10 1.62
CA GLN A 101 -2.61 -14.24 0.96
C GLN A 101 -3.55 -15.44 0.83
N THR A 102 -4.69 -15.42 1.53
CA THR A 102 -5.70 -16.48 1.51
C THR A 102 -7.09 -15.89 1.32
N VAL A 103 -8.03 -16.72 0.84
CA VAL A 103 -9.45 -16.33 0.71
C VAL A 103 -10.05 -15.90 2.05
N SER A 104 -9.71 -16.59 3.13
CA SER A 104 -10.21 -16.23 4.47
C SER A 104 -9.75 -14.85 4.90
N GLN A 105 -8.47 -14.52 4.73
CA GLN A 105 -7.92 -13.18 5.03
C GLN A 105 -8.59 -12.11 4.17
N ALA A 106 -8.83 -12.39 2.90
CA ALA A 106 -9.47 -11.45 1.98
C ALA A 106 -10.92 -11.12 2.38
N VAL A 107 -11.70 -12.15 2.74
CA VAL A 107 -13.09 -11.98 3.20
C VAL A 107 -13.13 -11.19 4.52
N LEU A 108 -12.31 -11.58 5.50
CA LEU A 108 -12.23 -10.88 6.79
C LEU A 108 -11.82 -9.41 6.62
N ALA A 109 -10.84 -9.11 5.76
CA ALA A 109 -10.45 -7.74 5.48
C ALA A 109 -11.59 -6.92 4.87
N GLN A 110 -12.34 -7.49 3.91
CA GLN A 110 -13.51 -6.81 3.35
C GLN A 110 -14.58 -6.56 4.42
N GLU A 111 -14.88 -7.54 5.28
CA GLU A 111 -15.86 -7.40 6.37
C GLU A 111 -15.41 -6.36 7.41
N ALA A 112 -14.09 -6.22 7.62
CA ALA A 112 -13.49 -5.21 8.50
C ALA A 112 -13.47 -3.80 7.87
N GLY A 113 -13.95 -3.63 6.63
CA GLY A 113 -14.08 -2.34 5.97
C GLY A 113 -12.88 -1.93 5.12
N ALA A 114 -12.09 -2.87 4.61
CA ALA A 114 -11.08 -2.58 3.60
C ALA A 114 -11.72 -2.08 2.30
N ASP A 115 -11.10 -1.08 1.66
CA ASP A 115 -11.54 -0.55 0.37
C ASP A 115 -10.90 -1.29 -0.80
N TYR A 116 -9.72 -1.89 -0.60
CA TYR A 116 -9.06 -2.74 -1.57
C TYR A 116 -8.13 -3.74 -0.88
N LEU A 117 -7.75 -4.78 -1.62
CA LEU A 117 -6.77 -5.77 -1.17
C LEU A 117 -5.48 -5.69 -1.99
N GLY A 118 -4.33 -5.84 -1.31
CA GLY A 118 -3.05 -6.17 -1.93
C GLY A 118 -2.82 -7.68 -1.82
N VAL A 119 -2.77 -8.40 -2.94
CA VAL A 119 -2.58 -9.86 -2.94
C VAL A 119 -1.23 -10.21 -3.56
N GLY A 120 -0.40 -10.85 -2.78
CA GLY A 120 0.96 -11.25 -3.19
C GLY A 120 1.79 -11.85 -2.04
N ALA A 121 3.03 -12.27 -2.32
CA ALA A 121 3.71 -12.05 -3.61
C ALA A 121 3.21 -13.05 -4.67
N VAL A 122 2.83 -12.54 -5.85
CA VAL A 122 2.41 -13.41 -6.98
C VAL A 122 3.61 -14.11 -7.61
N PHE A 123 4.75 -13.42 -7.67
CA PHE A 123 6.04 -13.98 -8.07
C PHE A 123 7.10 -13.64 -7.01
N SER A 124 8.21 -14.37 -7.01
CA SER A 124 9.32 -14.10 -6.08
C SER A 124 9.79 -12.65 -6.15
N THR A 125 9.99 -12.02 -4.99
CA THR A 125 10.45 -10.64 -4.89
C THR A 125 11.48 -10.48 -3.78
N SER A 126 12.41 -9.54 -3.94
CA SER A 126 13.37 -9.14 -2.91
C SER A 126 12.87 -8.01 -2.02
N THR A 127 11.75 -7.39 -2.35
CA THR A 127 11.21 -6.22 -1.62
C THR A 127 10.64 -6.58 -0.25
N LYS A 128 10.01 -7.77 -0.15
CA LYS A 128 9.47 -8.33 1.10
C LYS A 128 9.94 -9.77 1.21
N LEU A 129 11.02 -10.00 1.96
CA LEU A 129 11.70 -11.31 2.08
C LEU A 129 10.87 -12.36 2.83
N ASP A 130 9.88 -11.93 3.62
CA ASP A 130 8.98 -12.74 4.43
C ASP A 130 7.61 -12.98 3.77
N ALA A 131 7.42 -12.52 2.53
CA ALA A 131 6.18 -12.74 1.81
C ALA A 131 6.15 -14.14 1.17
N ASP A 132 5.26 -15.00 1.65
CA ASP A 132 4.92 -16.25 0.98
C ASP A 132 4.34 -15.98 -0.41
N THR A 133 4.63 -16.88 -1.36
CA THR A 133 4.08 -16.77 -2.73
C THR A 133 2.61 -17.20 -2.76
N VAL A 134 1.78 -16.36 -3.38
CA VAL A 134 0.36 -16.65 -3.64
C VAL A 134 0.22 -17.20 -5.05
N SER A 135 -0.37 -18.38 -5.20
CA SER A 135 -0.60 -18.98 -6.52
C SER A 135 -1.61 -18.17 -7.35
N LEU A 136 -1.54 -18.25 -8.68
CA LEU A 136 -2.53 -17.64 -9.57
C LEU A 136 -3.95 -18.21 -9.34
N GLU A 137 -4.05 -19.46 -8.90
CA GLU A 137 -5.31 -20.09 -8.52
C GLU A 137 -5.88 -19.41 -7.26
N THR A 138 -5.10 -19.28 -6.21
CA THR A 138 -5.49 -18.57 -4.97
C THR A 138 -5.87 -17.11 -5.27
N LEU A 139 -5.11 -16.41 -6.12
CA LEU A 139 -5.46 -15.06 -6.56
C LEU A 139 -6.84 -15.01 -7.23
N ARG A 140 -7.16 -15.98 -8.10
CA ARG A 140 -8.46 -16.10 -8.76
C ARG A 140 -9.57 -16.35 -7.75
N GLU A 141 -9.34 -17.26 -6.80
CA GLU A 141 -10.32 -17.56 -5.72
C GLU A 141 -10.61 -16.33 -4.88
N ILE A 142 -9.57 -15.57 -4.49
CA ILE A 142 -9.71 -14.29 -3.77
C ILE A 142 -10.57 -13.31 -4.58
N CYS A 143 -10.24 -13.10 -5.86
CA CYS A 143 -11.01 -12.20 -6.73
C CYS A 143 -12.48 -12.61 -6.89
N THR A 144 -12.78 -13.91 -6.75
CA THR A 144 -14.16 -14.42 -6.82
C THR A 144 -14.90 -14.24 -5.48
N ALA A 145 -14.18 -14.32 -4.37
CA ALA A 145 -14.77 -14.32 -3.02
C ALA A 145 -15.10 -12.90 -2.50
N VAL A 146 -14.41 -11.86 -3.01
CA VAL A 146 -14.60 -10.48 -2.55
C VAL A 146 -15.23 -9.60 -3.64
N LYS A 147 -15.79 -8.46 -3.21
CA LYS A 147 -16.40 -7.46 -4.11
C LYS A 147 -15.55 -6.19 -4.26
N ILE A 148 -14.58 -6.00 -3.37
CA ILE A 148 -13.66 -4.87 -3.40
C ILE A 148 -12.52 -5.14 -4.40
N PRO A 149 -11.87 -4.08 -4.94
CA PRO A 149 -10.75 -4.22 -5.86
C PRO A 149 -9.61 -5.06 -5.29
N VAL A 150 -8.98 -5.87 -6.14
CA VAL A 150 -7.80 -6.68 -5.81
C VAL A 150 -6.62 -6.21 -6.66
N VAL A 151 -5.55 -5.84 -6.00
CA VAL A 151 -4.28 -5.42 -6.63
C VAL A 151 -3.27 -6.55 -6.46
N ALA A 152 -2.89 -7.19 -7.55
CA ALA A 152 -1.82 -8.18 -7.56
C ALA A 152 -0.46 -7.49 -7.41
N ILE A 153 0.40 -8.00 -6.52
CA ILE A 153 1.72 -7.41 -6.24
C ILE A 153 2.76 -8.50 -6.00
N GLY A 154 4.04 -8.14 -6.16
CA GLY A 154 5.21 -8.99 -5.93
C GLY A 154 5.72 -9.61 -7.21
N GLY A 155 6.91 -9.17 -7.66
CA GLY A 155 7.65 -9.70 -8.81
C GLY A 155 6.96 -9.53 -10.16
N ILE A 156 6.03 -8.59 -10.29
CA ILE A 156 5.36 -8.26 -11.55
C ILE A 156 6.23 -7.23 -12.29
N ASN A 157 6.74 -7.60 -13.48
CA ASN A 157 7.61 -6.78 -14.35
C ASN A 157 6.95 -6.59 -15.70
#